data_29808d32f22c20464f069a5fd21903b3
#
_entry.id   29808d32f22c20464f069a5fd21903b3
#
_cell.length_a   1.000
_cell.length_b   1.000
_cell.length_c   1.000
_cell.angle_alpha   90.00
_cell.angle_beta   90.00
_cell.angle_gamma   90.00
#
_symmetry.space_group_name_H-M   'P 1'
#
loop_
_entity.id
_entity.type
_entity.pdbx_description
1 polymer ?
#
loop_
_entity_poly.entity_id
_entity_poly.type
_entity_poly.pdbx_seq_one_letter_code
_entity_poly.pdbx_strand_id
1 'polypeptide(L)'
;EEKGLEIVASEAFTADSNTDFSVQLDKAKEAGAELVFLPIYYQEASTILKQADDKDFHPQFFGCDGMDGILSVENFDPALAEGLMLLTPFTVDEEGSQDFVKAYEEAYGIEPLQFGAGAYDSVYAIKAAAEKAGLTPDMDISDMCEAMKTAMTEITVDGLTGEGMTWNAAGEPDKAPKAAKIVNGVYEMMD
;
A
#
# COMPACT_ATOMS: atom_id res chain seq x y z
N GLU A 1 22.19 0.11 4.63
CA GLU A 1 23.63 -0.05 4.93
C GLU A 1 24.05 -1.53 4.93
N GLU A 2 23.32 -2.43 5.60
CA GLU A 2 23.67 -3.87 5.61
C GLU A 2 23.67 -4.53 4.21
N LYS A 3 22.92 -3.97 3.26
CA LYS A 3 22.86 -4.44 1.87
C LYS A 3 23.80 -3.69 0.91
N GLY A 4 24.68 -2.83 1.44
CA GLY A 4 25.61 -2.05 0.64
C GLY A 4 25.00 -0.82 -0.05
N LEU A 5 23.78 -0.41 0.33
CA LEU A 5 23.16 0.81 -0.14
C LEU A 5 23.68 2.00 0.65
N GLU A 6 24.04 3.09 -0.04
CA GLU A 6 24.43 4.34 0.56
C GLU A 6 23.24 5.31 0.61
N ILE A 7 22.93 5.85 1.77
CA ILE A 7 21.91 6.89 1.92
C ILE A 7 22.59 8.24 1.75
N VAL A 8 22.45 8.83 0.56
CA VAL A 8 23.10 10.10 0.19
C VAL A 8 22.30 11.33 0.64
N ALA A 9 20.98 11.19 0.85
CA ALA A 9 20.09 12.22 1.39
C ALA A 9 18.96 11.58 2.20
N SER A 10 18.52 12.28 3.27
CA SER A 10 17.34 11.88 4.07
C SER A 10 16.58 13.15 4.41
N GLU A 11 15.40 13.30 3.82
CA GLU A 11 14.58 14.50 3.90
C GLU A 11 13.21 14.19 4.50
N ALA A 12 12.55 15.21 5.02
CA ALA A 12 11.23 15.09 5.62
C ALA A 12 10.35 16.28 5.24
N PHE A 13 9.05 16.11 5.40
CA PHE A 13 8.04 17.16 5.29
C PHE A 13 6.97 16.95 6.37
N THR A 14 6.11 17.93 6.54
CA THR A 14 4.97 17.89 7.47
C THR A 14 3.66 18.11 6.71
N ALA A 15 2.53 17.84 7.34
CA ALA A 15 1.21 18.08 6.75
C ALA A 15 1.00 19.55 6.31
N ASP A 16 1.67 20.51 6.97
CA ASP A 16 1.60 21.93 6.63
C ASP A 16 2.57 22.34 5.49
N SER A 17 3.41 21.42 5.01
CA SER A 17 4.44 21.66 3.98
C SER A 17 4.50 20.54 2.93
N ASN A 18 3.34 20.01 2.54
CA ASN A 18 3.21 18.85 1.64
C ASN A 18 2.82 19.21 0.20
N THR A 19 3.05 20.43 -0.24
CA THR A 19 2.72 20.91 -1.59
C THR A 19 3.92 21.38 -2.41
N ASP A 20 5.05 21.64 -1.76
CA ASP A 20 6.31 22.04 -2.40
C ASP A 20 7.48 21.24 -1.83
N PHE A 21 8.04 20.38 -2.66
CA PHE A 21 9.15 19.48 -2.34
C PHE A 21 10.46 19.91 -3.03
N SER A 22 10.50 21.14 -3.57
CA SER A 22 11.61 21.65 -4.35
C SER A 22 12.96 21.55 -3.64
N VAL A 23 12.98 21.87 -2.34
CA VAL A 23 14.20 21.83 -1.53
C VAL A 23 14.69 20.40 -1.32
N GLN A 24 13.79 19.47 -1.02
CA GLN A 24 14.10 18.05 -0.82
C GLN A 24 14.63 17.42 -2.10
N LEU A 25 13.97 17.71 -3.23
CA LEU A 25 14.37 17.22 -4.56
C LEU A 25 15.74 17.79 -5.00
N ASP A 26 15.99 19.09 -4.76
CA ASP A 26 17.29 19.71 -5.09
C ASP A 26 18.42 19.04 -4.30
N LYS A 27 18.25 18.80 -3.01
CA LYS A 27 19.22 18.08 -2.19
C LYS A 27 19.49 16.66 -2.67
N ALA A 28 18.43 15.90 -3.00
CA ALA A 28 18.57 14.56 -3.54
C ALA A 28 19.32 14.57 -4.88
N LYS A 29 18.97 15.49 -5.78
CA LYS A 29 19.64 15.66 -7.07
C LYS A 29 21.11 16.07 -6.93
N GLU A 30 21.41 17.05 -6.08
CA GLU A 30 22.78 17.51 -5.80
C GLU A 30 23.64 16.42 -5.15
N ALA A 31 23.03 15.56 -4.31
CA ALA A 31 23.71 14.41 -3.70
C ALA A 31 23.89 13.24 -4.68
N GLY A 32 23.35 13.31 -5.90
CA GLY A 32 23.48 12.26 -6.90
C GLY A 32 22.62 11.02 -6.60
N ALA A 33 21.45 11.18 -6.00
CA ALA A 33 20.56 10.06 -5.72
C ALA A 33 20.10 9.39 -7.01
N GLU A 34 20.36 8.09 -7.15
CA GLU A 34 19.93 7.26 -8.28
C GLU A 34 18.57 6.58 -8.00
N LEU A 35 18.23 6.43 -6.72
CA LEU A 35 16.95 5.90 -6.26
C LEU A 35 16.37 6.82 -5.18
N VAL A 36 15.09 7.14 -5.27
CA VAL A 36 14.34 7.87 -4.26
C VAL A 36 13.26 6.96 -3.68
N PHE A 37 13.39 6.63 -2.39
CA PHE A 37 12.41 5.85 -1.65
C PHE A 37 11.38 6.78 -1.02
N LEU A 38 10.10 6.56 -1.31
CA LEU A 38 8.96 7.39 -0.90
C LEU A 38 7.98 6.57 -0.04
N PRO A 39 8.22 6.44 1.29
CA PRO A 39 7.27 5.79 2.19
C PRO A 39 6.13 6.76 2.56
N ILE A 40 5.36 7.20 1.56
CA ILE A 40 4.32 8.23 1.64
C ILE A 40 3.10 7.82 0.83
N TYR A 41 2.04 8.63 0.89
CA TYR A 41 0.83 8.40 0.11
C TYR A 41 0.90 9.00 -1.30
N TYR A 42 0.05 8.47 -2.17
CA TYR A 42 0.04 8.76 -3.61
C TYR A 42 -0.21 10.24 -3.97
N GLN A 43 -0.90 11.00 -3.12
CA GLN A 43 -1.18 12.42 -3.41
C GLN A 43 0.10 13.27 -3.34
N GLU A 44 0.87 13.16 -2.26
CA GLU A 44 2.15 13.84 -2.12
C GLU A 44 3.16 13.30 -3.14
N ALA A 45 3.14 11.97 -3.37
CA ALA A 45 4.01 11.34 -4.36
C ALA A 45 3.76 11.88 -5.77
N SER A 46 2.51 12.05 -6.19
CA SER A 46 2.18 12.61 -7.51
C SER A 46 2.75 14.02 -7.70
N THR A 47 2.74 14.83 -6.63
CA THR A 47 3.35 16.16 -6.62
C THR A 47 4.88 16.09 -6.70
N ILE A 48 5.50 15.14 -5.98
CA ILE A 48 6.95 14.92 -6.02
C ILE A 48 7.40 14.49 -7.40
N LEU A 49 6.72 13.54 -8.04
CA LEU A 49 7.07 13.07 -9.39
C LEU A 49 6.99 14.21 -10.40
N LYS A 50 5.92 15.01 -10.35
CA LYS A 50 5.78 16.18 -11.22
C LYS A 50 6.89 17.21 -10.98
N GLN A 51 7.20 17.55 -9.74
CA GLN A 51 8.25 18.52 -9.42
C GLN A 51 9.64 18.00 -9.75
N ALA A 52 9.88 16.69 -9.67
CA ALA A 52 11.12 16.06 -10.09
C ALA A 52 11.30 16.18 -11.62
N ASP A 53 10.24 15.94 -12.40
CA ASP A 53 10.25 16.12 -13.85
C ASP A 53 10.50 17.58 -14.23
N ASP A 54 9.81 18.54 -13.60
CA ASP A 54 10.02 19.99 -13.80
C ASP A 54 11.48 20.41 -13.52
N LYS A 55 12.23 19.66 -12.71
CA LYS A 55 13.63 19.87 -12.36
C LYS A 55 14.62 19.06 -13.22
N ASP A 56 14.16 18.30 -14.19
CA ASP A 56 14.97 17.36 -14.98
C ASP A 56 15.75 16.40 -14.02
N PHE A 57 15.01 15.82 -13.06
CA PHE A 57 15.53 14.85 -12.09
C PHE A 57 14.72 13.56 -12.18
N HIS A 58 15.29 12.53 -12.80
CA HIS A 58 14.62 11.27 -13.12
C HIS A 58 15.31 10.06 -12.44
N PRO A 59 15.34 9.99 -11.10
CA PRO A 59 15.84 8.82 -10.39
C PRO A 59 14.85 7.66 -10.52
N GLN A 60 15.26 6.45 -10.14
CA GLN A 60 14.31 5.38 -9.91
C GLN A 60 13.47 5.72 -8.67
N PHE A 61 12.16 5.84 -8.83
CA PHE A 61 11.25 5.98 -7.70
C PHE A 61 10.78 4.62 -7.20
N PHE A 62 10.74 4.47 -5.88
CA PHE A 62 10.25 3.29 -5.20
C PHE A 62 9.40 3.68 -4.00
N GLY A 63 8.20 3.13 -3.89
CA GLY A 63 7.25 3.43 -2.82
C GLY A 63 6.77 2.22 -2.05
N CYS A 64 5.97 2.51 -1.05
CA CYS A 64 5.24 1.52 -0.26
C CYS A 64 3.78 1.40 -0.75
N ASP A 65 2.97 0.70 0.02
CA ASP A 65 1.54 0.50 -0.20
C ASP A 65 0.74 1.81 -0.32
N GLY A 66 1.18 2.88 0.36
CA GLY A 66 0.58 4.22 0.22
C GLY A 66 0.61 4.81 -1.19
N MET A 67 1.46 4.27 -2.08
CA MET A 67 1.55 4.69 -3.49
C MET A 67 0.41 4.18 -4.35
N ASP A 68 -0.30 3.13 -3.92
CA ASP A 68 -1.44 2.60 -4.67
C ASP A 68 -2.53 3.68 -4.80
N GLY A 69 -2.99 3.90 -6.03
CA GLY A 69 -3.90 4.99 -6.38
C GLY A 69 -3.24 6.19 -7.09
N ILE A 70 -1.91 6.21 -7.28
CA ILE A 70 -1.23 7.33 -7.94
C ILE A 70 -1.75 7.58 -9.37
N LEU A 71 -2.12 6.52 -10.09
CA LEU A 71 -2.67 6.61 -11.43
C LEU A 71 -4.11 7.18 -11.46
N SER A 72 -4.82 7.19 -10.33
CA SER A 72 -6.18 7.73 -10.19
C SER A 72 -6.22 9.17 -9.68
N VAL A 73 -5.07 9.81 -9.44
CA VAL A 73 -5.00 11.22 -9.01
C VAL A 73 -5.51 12.12 -10.12
N GLU A 74 -6.44 12.99 -9.79
CA GLU A 74 -7.05 13.93 -10.75
C GLU A 74 -6.00 14.81 -11.44
N ASN A 75 -6.02 14.87 -12.77
CA ASN A 75 -5.08 15.61 -13.62
C ASN A 75 -3.59 15.19 -13.47
N PHE A 76 -3.31 14.01 -12.94
CA PHE A 76 -1.97 13.45 -12.97
C PHE A 76 -1.65 12.84 -14.34
N ASP A 77 -0.46 13.12 -14.86
CA ASP A 77 0.02 12.47 -16.09
C ASP A 77 0.64 11.11 -15.73
N PRO A 78 0.03 9.98 -16.14
CA PRO A 78 0.58 8.65 -15.85
C PRO A 78 2.02 8.43 -16.36
N ALA A 79 2.44 9.17 -17.41
CA ALA A 79 3.81 9.08 -17.92
C ALA A 79 4.87 9.47 -16.86
N LEU A 80 4.53 10.33 -15.90
CA LEU A 80 5.42 10.72 -14.81
C LEU A 80 5.69 9.55 -13.82
N ALA A 81 4.80 8.57 -13.79
CA ALA A 81 4.96 7.38 -12.95
C ALA A 81 5.55 6.18 -13.72
N GLU A 82 5.95 6.35 -14.97
CA GLU A 82 6.55 5.26 -15.75
C GLU A 82 7.79 4.71 -15.05
N GLY A 83 7.82 3.40 -14.84
CA GLY A 83 8.91 2.72 -14.15
C GLY A 83 8.88 2.81 -12.62
N LEU A 84 7.96 3.56 -12.00
CA LEU A 84 7.79 3.59 -10.55
C LEU A 84 7.48 2.18 -10.04
N MET A 85 8.19 1.76 -8.99
CA MET A 85 7.95 0.51 -8.29
C MET A 85 7.28 0.78 -6.95
N LEU A 86 6.37 -0.10 -6.53
CA LEU A 86 5.72 -0.02 -5.23
C LEU A 86 5.45 -1.40 -4.63
N LEU A 87 5.41 -1.46 -3.30
CA LEU A 87 4.90 -2.62 -2.61
C LEU A 87 3.38 -2.50 -2.52
N THR A 88 2.66 -3.51 -3.00
CA THR A 88 1.21 -3.60 -2.86
C THR A 88 0.78 -5.05 -2.70
N PRO A 89 -0.13 -5.38 -1.79
CA PRO A 89 -0.62 -6.74 -1.63
C PRO A 89 -1.71 -7.11 -2.64
N PHE A 90 -2.14 -6.18 -3.49
CA PHE A 90 -3.30 -6.36 -4.36
C PHE A 90 -3.16 -5.54 -5.64
N THR A 91 -3.57 -6.10 -6.76
CA THR A 91 -3.88 -5.39 -8.00
C THR A 91 -5.19 -5.89 -8.61
N VAL A 92 -5.84 -5.03 -9.40
CA VAL A 92 -7.12 -5.34 -10.05
C VAL A 92 -7.01 -6.45 -11.10
N ASP A 93 -5.82 -6.71 -11.62
CA ASP A 93 -5.58 -7.70 -12.68
C ASP A 93 -5.35 -9.12 -12.14
N GLU A 94 -5.27 -9.32 -10.83
CA GLU A 94 -5.10 -10.66 -10.25
C GLU A 94 -6.32 -11.54 -10.53
N GLU A 95 -6.09 -12.77 -11.03
CA GLU A 95 -7.17 -13.71 -11.41
C GLU A 95 -8.13 -14.00 -10.24
N GLY A 96 -7.60 -14.16 -9.02
CA GLY A 96 -8.39 -14.44 -7.82
C GLY A 96 -9.24 -13.28 -7.31
N SER A 97 -9.04 -12.06 -7.84
CA SER A 97 -9.71 -10.84 -7.39
C SER A 97 -10.87 -10.39 -8.28
N GLN A 98 -11.09 -11.03 -9.43
CA GLN A 98 -12.00 -10.54 -10.47
C GLN A 98 -13.46 -10.40 -10.01
N ASP A 99 -13.97 -11.31 -9.20
CA ASP A 99 -15.34 -11.23 -8.66
C ASP A 99 -15.48 -10.03 -7.71
N PHE A 100 -14.48 -9.76 -6.90
CA PHE A 100 -14.44 -8.59 -6.01
C PHE A 100 -14.35 -7.29 -6.81
N VAL A 101 -13.43 -7.20 -7.78
CA VAL A 101 -13.25 -6.02 -8.63
C VAL A 101 -14.56 -5.67 -9.32
N LYS A 102 -15.19 -6.64 -9.98
CA LYS A 102 -16.49 -6.44 -10.66
C LYS A 102 -17.59 -5.98 -9.70
N ALA A 103 -17.72 -6.61 -8.53
CA ALA A 103 -18.74 -6.22 -7.56
C ALA A 103 -18.51 -4.82 -7.00
N TYR A 104 -17.24 -4.44 -6.82
CA TYR A 104 -16.86 -3.13 -6.34
C TYR A 104 -17.16 -2.05 -7.39
N GLU A 105 -16.82 -2.28 -8.66
CA GLU A 105 -17.14 -1.38 -9.78
C GLU A 105 -18.65 -1.21 -9.97
N GLU A 106 -19.42 -2.29 -9.88
CA GLU A 106 -20.88 -2.23 -9.96
C GLU A 106 -21.48 -1.40 -8.82
N ALA A 107 -20.89 -1.45 -7.63
CA ALA A 107 -21.39 -0.73 -6.46
C ALA A 107 -20.97 0.74 -6.41
N TYR A 108 -19.76 1.05 -6.84
CA TYR A 108 -19.13 2.37 -6.62
C TYR A 108 -18.75 3.11 -7.90
N GLY A 109 -18.73 2.46 -9.07
CA GLY A 109 -18.41 3.07 -10.36
C GLY A 109 -16.92 3.40 -10.56
N ILE A 110 -16.04 2.85 -9.72
CA ILE A 110 -14.58 3.00 -9.78
C ILE A 110 -13.91 1.67 -9.48
N GLU A 111 -12.68 1.50 -9.95
CA GLU A 111 -11.85 0.35 -9.58
C GLU A 111 -11.43 0.39 -8.10
N PRO A 112 -11.35 -0.78 -7.41
CA PRO A 112 -10.86 -0.83 -6.06
C PRO A 112 -9.34 -0.62 -6.00
N LEU A 113 -8.88 0.04 -4.95
CA LEU A 113 -7.47 0.06 -4.56
C LEU A 113 -7.21 -1.03 -3.51
N GLN A 114 -5.94 -1.29 -3.21
CA GLN A 114 -5.54 -2.23 -2.16
C GLN A 114 -6.22 -1.96 -0.79
N PHE A 115 -6.55 -0.72 -0.50
CA PHE A 115 -7.26 -0.35 0.75
C PHE A 115 -8.67 -0.93 0.81
N GLY A 116 -9.37 -0.96 -0.34
CA GLY A 116 -10.68 -1.62 -0.46
C GLY A 116 -10.57 -3.14 -0.28
N ALA A 117 -9.59 -3.77 -0.92
CA ALA A 117 -9.30 -5.18 -0.76
C ALA A 117 -8.89 -5.53 0.68
N GLY A 118 -8.03 -4.74 1.30
CA GLY A 118 -7.63 -4.92 2.70
C GLY A 118 -8.79 -4.76 3.69
N ALA A 119 -9.70 -3.82 3.43
CA ALA A 119 -10.92 -3.67 4.23
C ALA A 119 -11.85 -4.87 4.09
N TYR A 120 -12.00 -5.39 2.88
CA TYR A 120 -12.77 -6.61 2.60
C TYR A 120 -12.20 -7.81 3.38
N ASP A 121 -10.91 -8.08 3.27
CA ASP A 121 -10.23 -9.15 4.01
C ASP A 121 -10.38 -9.00 5.52
N SER A 122 -10.32 -7.77 6.03
CA SER A 122 -10.47 -7.47 7.45
C SER A 122 -11.83 -7.90 8.00
N VAL A 123 -12.90 -7.77 7.22
CA VAL A 123 -14.25 -8.25 7.62
C VAL A 123 -14.26 -9.78 7.77
N TYR A 124 -13.60 -10.50 6.86
CA TYR A 124 -13.52 -11.97 6.93
C TYR A 124 -12.61 -12.44 8.07
N ALA A 125 -11.51 -11.74 8.32
CA ALA A 125 -10.63 -12.03 9.46
C ALA A 125 -11.37 -11.82 10.80
N ILE A 126 -12.10 -10.70 10.94
CA ILE A 126 -12.94 -10.43 12.12
C ILE A 126 -14.01 -11.51 12.28
N LYS A 127 -14.69 -11.90 11.20
CA LYS A 127 -15.68 -12.98 11.22
C LYS A 127 -15.07 -14.30 11.69
N ALA A 128 -13.95 -14.72 11.10
CA ALA A 128 -13.28 -15.95 11.47
C ALA A 128 -12.83 -15.96 12.94
N ALA A 129 -12.29 -14.84 13.43
CA ALA A 129 -11.91 -14.71 14.83
C ALA A 129 -13.10 -14.72 15.78
N ALA A 130 -14.22 -14.07 15.41
CA ALA A 130 -15.44 -14.06 16.20
C ALA A 130 -16.06 -15.46 16.31
N GLU A 131 -16.10 -16.20 15.22
CA GLU A 131 -16.57 -17.60 15.18
C GLU A 131 -15.64 -18.51 16.02
N LYS A 132 -14.33 -18.38 15.87
CA LYS A 132 -13.31 -19.10 16.65
C LYS A 132 -13.41 -18.81 18.14
N ALA A 133 -13.61 -17.55 18.51
CA ALA A 133 -13.78 -17.11 19.90
C ALA A 133 -15.14 -17.52 20.51
N GLY A 134 -16.09 -17.96 19.70
CA GLY A 134 -17.44 -18.29 20.15
C GLY A 134 -18.18 -17.08 20.72
N LEU A 135 -18.02 -15.89 20.13
CA LEU A 135 -18.65 -14.67 20.64
C LEU A 135 -20.17 -14.77 20.63
N THR A 136 -20.78 -14.26 21.69
CA THR A 136 -22.23 -14.12 21.80
C THR A 136 -22.62 -12.69 22.18
N PRO A 137 -23.85 -12.24 21.83
CA PRO A 137 -24.30 -10.87 22.14
C PRO A 137 -24.36 -10.55 23.64
N ASP A 138 -24.37 -11.57 24.50
CA ASP A 138 -24.49 -11.42 25.96
C ASP A 138 -23.12 -11.32 26.67
N MET A 139 -22.00 -11.42 25.93
CA MET A 139 -20.66 -11.29 26.50
C MET A 139 -20.38 -9.86 26.91
N ASP A 140 -19.65 -9.69 28.00
CA ASP A 140 -19.09 -8.41 28.35
C ASP A 140 -18.06 -7.96 27.31
N ILE A 141 -18.02 -6.66 27.00
CA ILE A 141 -17.15 -6.12 25.95
C ILE A 141 -15.67 -6.44 26.21
N SER A 142 -15.23 -6.38 27.48
CA SER A 142 -13.85 -6.70 27.84
C SER A 142 -13.51 -8.16 27.56
N ASP A 143 -14.42 -9.08 27.92
CA ASP A 143 -14.25 -10.52 27.69
C ASP A 143 -14.28 -10.84 26.19
N MET A 144 -15.15 -10.16 25.44
CA MET A 144 -15.21 -10.24 23.99
C MET A 144 -13.89 -9.82 23.33
N CYS A 145 -13.32 -8.68 23.73
CA CYS A 145 -12.04 -8.20 23.19
C CYS A 145 -10.88 -9.16 23.49
N GLU A 146 -10.78 -9.70 24.70
CA GLU A 146 -9.72 -10.66 25.05
C GLU A 146 -9.88 -12.00 24.30
N ALA A 147 -11.12 -12.47 24.13
CA ALA A 147 -11.40 -13.66 23.35
C ALA A 147 -11.04 -13.46 21.86
N MET A 148 -11.41 -12.30 21.28
CA MET A 148 -11.03 -11.92 19.89
C MET A 148 -9.51 -11.85 19.71
N LYS A 149 -8.81 -11.17 20.61
CA LYS A 149 -7.35 -11.04 20.59
C LYS A 149 -6.66 -12.42 20.60
N THR A 150 -7.14 -13.34 21.43
CA THR A 150 -6.63 -14.71 21.45
C THR A 150 -6.93 -15.43 20.14
N ALA A 151 -8.18 -15.37 19.68
CA ALA A 151 -8.62 -16.05 18.46
C ALA A 151 -7.86 -15.56 17.22
N MET A 152 -7.55 -14.26 17.12
CA MET A 152 -6.75 -13.69 16.01
C MET A 152 -5.39 -14.37 15.83
N THR A 153 -4.76 -14.83 16.90
CA THR A 153 -3.48 -15.56 16.82
C THR A 153 -3.62 -17.04 16.47
N GLU A 154 -4.84 -17.54 16.36
CA GLU A 154 -5.15 -18.96 16.13
C GLU A 154 -5.91 -19.22 14.81
N ILE A 155 -6.23 -18.16 14.06
CA ILE A 155 -6.89 -18.27 12.74
C ILE A 155 -5.88 -18.21 11.61
N THR A 156 -6.30 -18.74 10.47
CA THR A 156 -5.65 -18.56 9.18
C THR A 156 -6.72 -18.10 8.19
N VAL A 157 -6.43 -17.09 7.39
CA VAL A 157 -7.38 -16.51 6.43
C VAL A 157 -6.74 -16.43 5.05
N ASP A 158 -7.45 -16.93 4.05
CA ASP A 158 -7.16 -16.67 2.65
C ASP A 158 -8.02 -15.48 2.21
N GLY A 159 -7.39 -14.47 1.64
CA GLY A 159 -8.03 -13.23 1.23
C GLY A 159 -7.52 -12.73 -0.10
N LEU A 160 -8.03 -11.58 -0.51
CA LEU A 160 -7.61 -10.88 -1.72
C LEU A 160 -6.16 -10.39 -1.64
N THR A 161 -5.73 -10.02 -0.43
CA THR A 161 -4.41 -9.41 -0.20
C THR A 161 -3.35 -10.40 0.25
N GLY A 162 -3.68 -11.67 0.42
CA GLY A 162 -2.74 -12.74 0.81
C GLY A 162 -3.43 -14.06 1.04
N GLU A 163 -2.68 -15.15 0.84
CA GLU A 163 -3.08 -16.51 1.16
C GLU A 163 -2.42 -16.94 2.49
N GLY A 164 -3.14 -17.74 3.28
CA GLY A 164 -2.60 -18.30 4.52
C GLY A 164 -2.24 -17.25 5.57
N MET A 165 -2.85 -16.08 5.56
CA MET A 165 -2.55 -15.00 6.48
C MET A 165 -2.79 -15.41 7.92
N THR A 166 -1.81 -15.18 8.77
CA THR A 166 -1.86 -15.41 10.22
C THR A 166 -1.41 -14.16 10.97
N TRP A 167 -1.65 -14.10 12.27
CA TRP A 167 -1.27 -12.96 13.11
C TRP A 167 -0.48 -13.42 14.32
N ASN A 168 0.60 -12.73 14.61
CA ASN A 168 1.37 -12.99 15.83
C ASN A 168 0.77 -12.30 17.06
N ALA A 169 1.37 -12.53 18.24
CA ALA A 169 0.89 -11.95 19.50
C ALA A 169 1.00 -10.42 19.58
N ALA A 170 1.81 -9.79 18.70
CA ALA A 170 1.89 -8.33 18.56
C ALA A 170 0.80 -7.76 17.65
N GLY A 171 0.00 -8.62 16.97
CA GLY A 171 -1.03 -8.25 16.02
C GLY A 171 -0.50 -8.01 14.60
N GLU A 172 0.75 -8.37 14.33
CA GLU A 172 1.35 -8.22 13.01
C GLU A 172 0.91 -9.38 12.11
N PRO A 173 0.41 -9.09 10.89
CA PRO A 173 0.09 -10.13 9.94
C PRO A 173 1.35 -10.73 9.31
N ASP A 174 1.36 -12.05 9.15
CA ASP A 174 2.33 -12.75 8.32
C ASP A 174 1.70 -12.97 6.94
N LYS A 175 2.15 -12.21 5.96
CA LYS A 175 1.77 -12.36 4.55
C LYS A 175 2.93 -11.99 3.63
N ALA A 176 3.02 -12.70 2.50
CA ALA A 176 4.08 -12.48 1.54
C ALA A 176 4.03 -11.04 0.96
N PRO A 177 5.17 -10.34 0.89
CA PRO A 177 5.24 -9.07 0.19
C PRO A 177 5.06 -9.31 -1.32
N LYS A 178 4.31 -8.42 -1.95
CA LYS A 178 4.20 -8.34 -3.41
C LYS A 178 4.69 -6.97 -3.87
N ALA A 179 5.18 -6.90 -5.10
CA ALA A 179 5.61 -5.65 -5.71
C ALA A 179 4.98 -5.49 -7.08
N ALA A 180 4.68 -4.25 -7.43
CA ALA A 180 4.24 -3.88 -8.78
C ALA A 180 5.15 -2.79 -9.34
N LYS A 181 5.20 -2.72 -10.66
CA LYS A 181 5.85 -1.66 -11.42
C LYS A 181 4.82 -1.03 -12.36
N ILE A 182 4.85 0.29 -12.50
CA ILE A 182 4.01 0.97 -13.48
C ILE A 182 4.70 0.90 -14.84
N VAL A 183 3.99 0.34 -15.82
CA VAL A 183 4.44 0.18 -17.21
C VAL A 183 3.32 0.59 -18.15
N ASN A 184 3.56 1.54 -19.03
CA ASN A 184 2.55 2.08 -19.95
C ASN A 184 1.25 2.55 -19.24
N GLY A 185 1.38 3.08 -18.02
CA GLY A 185 0.25 3.60 -17.25
C GLY A 185 -0.64 2.54 -16.58
N VAL A 186 -0.17 1.29 -16.44
CA VAL A 186 -0.85 0.23 -15.69
C VAL A 186 0.09 -0.42 -14.69
N TYR A 187 -0.46 -1.04 -13.65
CA TYR A 187 0.33 -1.81 -12.70
C TYR A 187 0.63 -3.21 -13.26
N GLU A 188 1.90 -3.56 -13.32
CA GLU A 188 2.34 -4.91 -13.65
C GLU A 188 3.00 -5.53 -12.41
N MET A 189 2.50 -6.71 -11.99
CA MET A 189 3.10 -7.44 -10.87
C MET A 189 4.51 -7.89 -11.22
N MET A 190 5.41 -7.79 -10.25
CA MET A 190 6.79 -8.24 -10.36
C MET A 190 6.93 -9.64 -9.74
N ASP A 191 7.66 -10.53 -10.44
CA ASP A 191 8.00 -11.89 -9.98
C ASP A 191 9.04 -11.89 -8.84
#